data_466301a5882c7c727a99b168519c191b
#
_entry.id   466301a5882c7c727a99b168519c191b
#
_cell.length_a   1.000
_cell.length_b   1.000
_cell.length_c   1.000
_cell.angle_alpha   90.00
_cell.angle_beta   90.00
_cell.angle_gamma   90.00
#
_symmetry.space_group_name_H-M   'P 1'
#
loop_
_entity.id
_entity.type
_entity.pdbx_description
1 polymer ?
#
loop_
_entity_poly.entity_id
_entity_poly.type
_entity_poly.pdbx_seq_one_letter_code
_entity_poly.pdbx_strand_id
1 'polypeptide(L)'
;MPRNIRVISIIFAFFASLTASAADPTATAYTADECCGTHIPYPERNHDTAIPDSLTAVFINHVGRHGARYPSSAANTTEVLRTLHRADSAGALTPSGRELMKLTDFVAAKSHNRWGALDSLGMAEQRGIASRMFRAYPRLFADGTVSAISSYSPRCVMSMYEFTHQLDRLNNSVELTTSSGRRNSPLMRPFDVVTEYVDWYKSREWKAPYDMYFETTAPTAPARRLITDPNYLSNSMAREVVWNEYKVLSGMPAMGLSIDLSKYFTTEELNALWSCQNLQHYLVRTATTLSSEPALIASELLLNLINTTDAAIEGKNANINLRFGHAETLMPLLSLMRLRGCYYMTNYFDTVALHWKDFDIVPMGANLQMVLFKTDKGDYCVRFDLNERPVPLLPNSDEIYTPWQQAREYLVHCLPLHLQP
;
A
#
# COMPACT_ATOMS: atom_id res chain seq x y z
N MET A 1 -38.02 56.64 48.28
CA MET A 1 -36.60 56.21 48.44
C MET A 1 -36.54 54.74 48.04
N PRO A 2 -36.00 54.41 46.89
CA PRO A 2 -35.72 53.01 46.55
C PRO A 2 -34.26 52.66 46.84
N ARG A 3 -34.05 51.52 47.44
CA ARG A 3 -32.73 50.91 47.74
C ARG A 3 -32.11 50.32 46.50
N ASN A 4 -30.88 50.74 46.18
CA ASN A 4 -30.04 50.16 45.17
C ASN A 4 -29.45 48.82 45.65
N ILE A 5 -29.80 47.72 44.99
CA ILE A 5 -29.14 46.41 45.13
C ILE A 5 -28.06 46.34 44.06
N ARG A 6 -26.78 46.33 44.48
CA ARG A 6 -25.65 46.04 43.59
C ARG A 6 -25.52 44.52 43.45
N VAL A 7 -25.72 44.01 42.24
CA VAL A 7 -25.42 42.63 41.87
C VAL A 7 -23.93 42.57 41.54
N ILE A 8 -23.17 41.82 42.35
CA ILE A 8 -21.76 41.49 42.08
C ILE A 8 -21.76 40.22 41.24
N SER A 9 -21.43 40.37 39.93
CA SER A 9 -21.19 39.22 39.05
C SER A 9 -19.79 38.68 39.33
N ILE A 10 -19.71 37.48 39.91
CA ILE A 10 -18.48 36.71 40.05
C ILE A 10 -18.28 35.93 38.74
N ILE A 11 -17.28 36.33 37.95
CA ILE A 11 -16.84 35.59 36.78
C ILE A 11 -15.90 34.47 37.27
N PHE A 12 -16.38 33.23 37.25
CA PHE A 12 -15.53 32.06 37.39
C PHE A 12 -14.81 31.80 36.08
N ALA A 13 -13.51 32.12 36.02
CA ALA A 13 -12.64 31.69 34.94
C ALA A 13 -12.32 30.20 35.14
N PHE A 14 -12.93 29.34 34.33
CA PHE A 14 -12.52 27.96 34.20
C PHE A 14 -11.19 27.90 33.43
N PHE A 15 -10.09 27.74 34.14
CA PHE A 15 -8.86 27.29 33.56
C PHE A 15 -9.00 25.77 33.29
N ALA A 16 -9.35 25.42 32.06
CA ALA A 16 -9.17 24.06 31.58
C ALA A 16 -7.67 23.85 31.36
N SER A 17 -7.01 23.18 32.30
CA SER A 17 -5.70 22.63 32.11
C SER A 17 -5.79 21.56 31.03
N LEU A 18 -5.34 21.86 29.80
CA LEU A 18 -5.02 20.84 28.80
C LEU A 18 -3.84 20.04 29.35
N THR A 19 -4.13 18.95 30.05
CA THR A 19 -3.16 17.88 30.24
C THR A 19 -2.95 17.26 28.85
N ALA A 20 -1.77 17.50 28.26
CA ALA A 20 -1.30 16.71 27.16
C ALA A 20 -1.38 15.25 27.61
N SER A 21 -2.26 14.47 27.02
CA SER A 21 -2.33 13.01 27.22
C SER A 21 -0.98 12.47 26.78
N ALA A 22 -0.20 12.00 27.74
CA ALA A 22 0.99 11.20 27.43
C ALA A 22 0.49 10.01 26.59
N ALA A 23 1.15 9.75 25.47
CA ALA A 23 0.87 8.59 24.64
C ALA A 23 0.86 7.35 25.54
N ASP A 24 -0.17 6.53 25.37
CA ASP A 24 -0.35 5.28 26.11
C ASP A 24 0.92 4.40 25.88
N PRO A 25 1.67 4.06 26.93
CA PRO A 25 2.86 3.22 26.79
C PRO A 25 2.56 1.78 26.36
N THR A 26 1.29 1.42 26.12
CA THR A 26 0.85 0.13 25.59
C THR A 26 0.66 0.13 24.07
N ALA A 27 0.95 1.22 23.35
CA ALA A 27 0.95 1.21 21.89
C ALA A 27 2.03 0.22 21.43
N THR A 28 1.60 -0.89 20.83
CA THR A 28 2.49 -1.94 20.32
C THR A 28 3.44 -1.35 19.29
N ALA A 29 4.73 -1.30 19.62
CA ALA A 29 5.74 -0.85 18.67
C ALA A 29 5.84 -1.86 17.52
N TYR A 30 5.85 -1.36 16.28
CA TYR A 30 6.05 -2.19 15.09
C TYR A 30 7.53 -2.55 14.96
N THR A 31 7.78 -3.72 14.39
CA THR A 31 9.13 -4.24 14.14
C THR A 31 9.86 -3.39 13.08
N ALA A 32 11.19 -3.51 13.04
CA ALA A 32 11.98 -2.83 12.03
C ALA A 32 11.59 -3.22 10.60
N ASP A 33 11.21 -4.48 10.39
CA ASP A 33 10.73 -4.96 9.08
C ASP A 33 9.39 -4.33 8.72
N GLU A 34 8.41 -4.29 9.64
CA GLU A 34 7.12 -3.62 9.45
C GLU A 34 7.30 -2.12 9.15
N CYS A 35 8.27 -1.47 9.79
CA CYS A 35 8.62 -0.08 9.51
C CYS A 35 9.27 0.16 8.14
N CYS A 36 9.55 -0.87 7.33
CA CYS A 36 9.84 -0.70 5.90
C CYS A 36 8.59 -0.35 5.07
N GLY A 37 7.39 -0.44 5.66
CA GLY A 37 6.13 -0.06 5.04
C GLY A 37 5.87 -0.82 3.75
N THR A 38 5.49 -0.12 2.70
CA THR A 38 5.21 -0.74 1.39
C THR A 38 6.43 -1.35 0.69
N HIS A 39 7.64 -1.25 1.24
CA HIS A 39 8.85 -1.83 0.69
C HIS A 39 9.18 -3.22 1.25
N ILE A 40 8.35 -3.74 2.16
CA ILE A 40 8.47 -5.13 2.61
C ILE A 40 8.34 -6.06 1.41
N PRO A 41 9.26 -7.03 1.21
CA PRO A 41 9.09 -8.10 0.23
C PRO A 41 7.78 -8.86 0.47
N TYR A 42 7.27 -9.50 -0.58
CA TYR A 42 6.06 -10.31 -0.43
C TYR A 42 6.30 -11.41 0.60
N PRO A 43 5.44 -11.51 1.64
CA PRO A 43 5.65 -12.50 2.70
C PRO A 43 5.48 -13.92 2.15
N GLU A 44 6.32 -14.84 2.60
CA GLU A 44 6.12 -16.27 2.31
C GLU A 44 4.76 -16.74 2.82
N ARG A 45 4.07 -17.53 2.02
CA ARG A 45 2.77 -18.13 2.33
C ARG A 45 2.90 -19.66 2.27
N ASN A 46 2.67 -20.30 3.40
CA ASN A 46 2.85 -21.74 3.54
C ASN A 46 1.54 -22.50 3.76
N HIS A 47 0.41 -21.83 3.69
CA HIS A 47 -0.89 -22.46 3.91
C HIS A 47 -1.91 -21.98 2.90
N ASP A 48 -2.67 -22.92 2.43
CA ASP A 48 -3.87 -22.68 1.62
C ASP A 48 -5.08 -22.88 2.55
N THR A 49 -6.00 -21.92 2.54
CA THR A 49 -7.28 -22.11 3.23
C THR A 49 -8.05 -23.21 2.52
N ALA A 50 -8.41 -24.25 3.26
CA ALA A 50 -9.17 -25.37 2.71
C ALA A 50 -10.46 -24.87 2.04
N ILE A 51 -10.71 -25.35 0.84
CA ILE A 51 -11.95 -25.12 0.12
C ILE A 51 -12.92 -26.22 0.51
N PRO A 52 -14.16 -25.91 0.95
CA PRO A 52 -15.17 -26.94 1.22
C PRO A 52 -15.45 -27.81 -0.01
N ASP A 53 -15.63 -29.12 0.18
CA ASP A 53 -15.87 -30.07 -0.91
C ASP A 53 -17.13 -29.72 -1.76
N SER A 54 -18.09 -29.02 -1.13
CA SER A 54 -19.32 -28.54 -1.80
C SER A 54 -19.11 -27.34 -2.72
N LEU A 55 -17.88 -26.82 -2.81
CA LEU A 55 -17.55 -25.63 -3.61
C LEU A 55 -16.54 -25.97 -4.69
N THR A 56 -16.82 -25.58 -5.92
CA THR A 56 -15.89 -25.67 -7.05
C THR A 56 -15.53 -24.29 -7.54
N ALA A 57 -14.25 -23.93 -7.55
CA ALA A 57 -13.79 -22.68 -8.13
C ALA A 57 -14.02 -22.70 -9.66
N VAL A 58 -14.66 -21.64 -10.18
CA VAL A 58 -15.03 -21.54 -11.61
C VAL A 58 -14.45 -20.32 -12.30
N PHE A 59 -14.02 -19.30 -11.54
CA PHE A 59 -13.43 -18.08 -12.10
C PHE A 59 -12.57 -17.34 -11.07
N ILE A 60 -11.53 -16.65 -11.53
CA ILE A 60 -10.68 -15.79 -10.69
C ILE A 60 -10.52 -14.41 -11.33
N ASN A 61 -10.82 -13.37 -10.57
CA ASN A 61 -10.34 -12.01 -10.78
C ASN A 61 -9.14 -11.75 -9.85
N HIS A 62 -7.99 -11.38 -10.42
CA HIS A 62 -6.79 -11.00 -9.69
C HIS A 62 -6.43 -9.54 -10.00
N VAL A 63 -6.11 -8.77 -8.97
CA VAL A 63 -5.50 -7.44 -9.07
C VAL A 63 -4.23 -7.44 -8.25
N GLY A 64 -3.08 -7.31 -8.91
CA GLY A 64 -1.76 -7.39 -8.27
C GLY A 64 -0.95 -6.12 -8.40
N ARG A 65 -0.13 -5.85 -7.38
CA ARG A 65 0.98 -4.92 -7.42
C ARG A 65 2.19 -5.58 -8.09
N HIS A 66 3.02 -4.82 -8.79
CA HIS A 66 4.34 -5.29 -9.22
C HIS A 66 5.16 -5.84 -8.03
N GLY A 67 6.08 -6.76 -8.30
CA GLY A 67 6.99 -7.33 -7.31
C GLY A 67 8.05 -6.33 -6.80
N ALA A 68 8.93 -6.82 -5.93
CA ALA A 68 10.06 -6.08 -5.37
C ALA A 68 10.91 -5.43 -6.45
N ARG A 69 11.44 -4.23 -6.19
CA ARG A 69 12.05 -3.37 -7.20
C ARG A 69 13.10 -2.43 -6.63
N TYR A 70 13.93 -1.91 -7.52
CA TYR A 70 14.81 -0.78 -7.22
C TYR A 70 14.03 0.50 -6.89
N PRO A 71 14.62 1.48 -6.16
CA PRO A 71 14.02 2.79 -5.89
C PRO A 71 13.52 3.44 -7.19
N SER A 72 12.42 4.19 -7.11
CA SER A 72 11.80 4.79 -8.30
C SER A 72 12.68 5.84 -8.99
N SER A 73 13.56 6.51 -8.22
CA SER A 73 14.49 7.53 -8.70
C SER A 73 15.69 7.67 -7.77
N ALA A 74 16.71 8.42 -8.19
CA ALA A 74 17.88 8.74 -7.40
C ALA A 74 17.63 9.82 -6.31
N ALA A 75 16.44 10.42 -6.22
CA ALA A 75 16.21 11.62 -5.42
C ALA A 75 16.68 11.48 -3.97
N ASN A 76 16.22 10.44 -3.26
CA ASN A 76 16.57 10.26 -1.85
C ASN A 76 18.07 10.00 -1.64
N THR A 77 18.68 9.13 -2.46
CA THR A 77 20.13 8.86 -2.38
C THR A 77 20.95 10.11 -2.69
N THR A 78 20.54 10.92 -3.67
CA THR A 78 21.22 12.17 -4.03
C THR A 78 21.18 13.19 -2.88
N GLU A 79 20.03 13.34 -2.21
CA GLU A 79 19.89 14.28 -1.10
C GLU A 79 20.70 13.87 0.12
N VAL A 80 20.70 12.58 0.49
CA VAL A 80 21.54 12.05 1.56
C VAL A 80 23.02 12.28 1.23
N LEU A 81 23.49 11.86 0.04
CA LEU A 81 24.87 12.02 -0.36
C LEU A 81 25.31 13.49 -0.43
N ARG A 82 24.47 14.38 -0.97
CA ARG A 82 24.74 15.81 -1.02
C ARG A 82 25.04 16.39 0.35
N THR A 83 24.26 16.01 1.35
CA THR A 83 24.41 16.50 2.72
C THR A 83 25.64 15.90 3.39
N LEU A 84 25.87 14.59 3.25
CA LEU A 84 26.99 13.90 3.88
C LEU A 84 28.33 14.31 3.26
N HIS A 85 28.44 14.46 1.93
CA HIS A 85 29.65 14.96 1.29
C HIS A 85 30.01 16.38 1.68
N ARG A 86 29.02 17.27 1.86
CA ARG A 86 29.27 18.62 2.38
C ARG A 86 29.80 18.59 3.81
N ALA A 87 29.22 17.74 4.66
CA ALA A 87 29.69 17.59 6.04
C ALA A 87 31.11 16.96 6.09
N ASP A 88 31.40 15.98 5.25
CA ASP A 88 32.72 15.34 5.17
C ASP A 88 33.80 16.35 4.71
N SER A 89 33.50 17.14 3.67
CA SER A 89 34.39 18.19 3.16
C SER A 89 34.67 19.28 4.22
N ALA A 90 33.76 19.50 5.15
CA ALA A 90 33.95 20.42 6.28
C ALA A 90 34.60 19.76 7.53
N GLY A 91 34.96 18.47 7.45
CA GLY A 91 35.48 17.71 8.59
C GLY A 91 34.44 17.47 9.70
N ALA A 92 33.15 17.63 9.38
CA ALA A 92 32.07 17.59 10.36
C ALA A 92 31.34 16.24 10.41
N LEU A 93 31.80 15.19 9.68
CA LEU A 93 31.15 13.90 9.62
C LEU A 93 31.65 12.95 10.70
N THR A 94 30.71 12.32 11.41
CA THR A 94 31.01 11.26 12.40
C THR A 94 31.41 9.94 11.70
N PRO A 95 31.96 8.94 12.42
CA PRO A 95 32.14 7.58 11.86
C PRO A 95 30.84 6.98 11.32
N SER A 96 29.72 7.13 12.03
CA SER A 96 28.39 6.66 11.57
C SER A 96 27.92 7.38 10.30
N GLY A 97 28.18 8.70 10.20
CA GLY A 97 27.89 9.45 8.97
C GLY A 97 28.71 8.95 7.78
N ARG A 98 29.99 8.60 7.96
CA ARG A 98 30.81 8.00 6.90
C ARG A 98 30.34 6.59 6.51
N GLU A 99 29.86 5.80 7.46
CA GLU A 99 29.28 4.48 7.18
C GLU A 99 28.01 4.61 6.35
N LEU A 100 27.08 5.50 6.74
CA LEU A 100 25.85 5.78 5.99
C LEU A 100 26.17 6.31 4.59
N MET A 101 27.16 7.20 4.45
CA MET A 101 27.59 7.72 3.15
C MET A 101 28.01 6.58 2.21
N LYS A 102 28.89 5.68 2.68
CA LYS A 102 29.34 4.51 1.89
C LYS A 102 28.18 3.58 1.53
N LEU A 103 27.25 3.34 2.46
CA LEU A 103 26.06 2.51 2.19
C LEU A 103 25.15 3.17 1.16
N THR A 104 24.94 4.48 1.25
CA THR A 104 24.14 5.23 0.29
C THR A 104 24.76 5.24 -1.12
N ASP A 105 26.09 5.41 -1.21
CA ASP A 105 26.85 5.27 -2.46
C ASP A 105 26.67 3.87 -3.07
N PHE A 106 26.73 2.82 -2.26
CA PHE A 106 26.47 1.46 -2.69
C PHE A 106 25.06 1.27 -3.25
N VAL A 107 24.02 1.78 -2.54
CA VAL A 107 22.62 1.73 -3.01
C VAL A 107 22.47 2.51 -4.32
N ALA A 108 23.05 3.70 -4.43
CA ALA A 108 23.01 4.51 -5.64
C ALA A 108 23.69 3.80 -6.82
N ALA A 109 24.89 3.24 -6.63
CA ALA A 109 25.63 2.50 -7.65
C ALA A 109 24.88 1.24 -8.09
N LYS A 110 24.31 0.46 -7.15
CA LYS A 110 23.52 -0.73 -7.46
C LYS A 110 22.24 -0.38 -8.23
N SER A 111 21.66 0.79 -7.99
CA SER A 111 20.44 1.27 -8.65
C SER A 111 20.69 1.99 -9.96
N HIS A 112 21.93 2.33 -10.27
CA HIS A 112 22.28 3.06 -11.50
C HIS A 112 21.78 2.33 -12.75
N ASN A 113 21.07 3.04 -13.64
CA ASN A 113 20.39 2.51 -14.82
C ASN A 113 19.28 1.46 -14.53
N ARG A 114 18.86 1.30 -13.25
CA ARG A 114 17.81 0.36 -12.84
C ARG A 114 16.69 1.03 -12.04
N TRP A 115 16.65 2.36 -11.98
CA TRP A 115 15.65 3.08 -11.21
C TRP A 115 14.23 2.65 -11.61
N GLY A 116 13.47 2.18 -10.61
CA GLY A 116 12.12 1.69 -10.78
C GLY A 116 11.97 0.34 -11.49
N ALA A 117 13.08 -0.31 -11.88
CA ALA A 117 13.06 -1.64 -12.50
C ALA A 117 12.69 -2.73 -11.48
N LEU A 118 12.02 -3.79 -11.93
CA LEU A 118 11.75 -4.98 -11.14
C LEU A 118 13.08 -5.64 -10.75
N ASP A 119 13.22 -6.07 -9.49
CA ASP A 119 14.36 -6.84 -9.02
C ASP A 119 14.14 -8.34 -9.24
N SER A 120 15.22 -9.13 -9.16
CA SER A 120 15.16 -10.60 -9.22
C SER A 120 14.28 -11.19 -8.12
N LEU A 121 14.25 -10.57 -6.94
CA LEU A 121 13.33 -10.91 -5.85
C LEU A 121 11.88 -10.72 -6.29
N GLY A 122 11.56 -9.57 -6.92
CA GLY A 122 10.21 -9.31 -7.42
C GLY A 122 9.75 -10.27 -8.52
N MET A 123 10.69 -10.71 -9.37
CA MET A 123 10.43 -11.78 -10.35
C MET A 123 10.07 -13.10 -9.63
N ALA A 124 10.83 -13.47 -8.59
CA ALA A 124 10.58 -14.67 -7.79
C ALA A 124 9.25 -14.60 -7.04
N GLU A 125 8.90 -13.44 -6.47
CA GLU A 125 7.60 -13.20 -5.83
C GLU A 125 6.44 -13.49 -6.77
N GLN A 126 6.47 -12.93 -7.99
CA GLN A 126 5.41 -13.14 -8.99
C GLN A 126 5.28 -14.61 -9.42
N ARG A 127 6.41 -15.29 -9.66
CA ARG A 127 6.41 -16.74 -9.94
C ARG A 127 5.85 -17.54 -8.77
N GLY A 128 6.19 -17.17 -7.54
CA GLY A 128 5.70 -17.82 -6.31
C GLY A 128 4.18 -17.72 -6.19
N ILE A 129 3.62 -16.50 -6.36
CA ILE A 129 2.17 -16.26 -6.31
C ILE A 129 1.46 -17.07 -7.41
N ALA A 130 1.97 -17.05 -8.64
CA ALA A 130 1.43 -17.84 -9.76
C ALA A 130 1.38 -19.35 -9.43
N SER A 131 2.49 -19.87 -8.87
CA SER A 131 2.59 -21.28 -8.50
C SER A 131 1.61 -21.68 -7.41
N ARG A 132 1.38 -20.83 -6.42
CA ARG A 132 0.42 -21.08 -5.34
C ARG A 132 -1.01 -21.01 -5.85
N MET A 133 -1.34 -20.02 -6.69
CA MET A 133 -2.65 -19.93 -7.34
C MET A 133 -2.94 -21.17 -8.19
N PHE A 134 -1.97 -21.63 -8.98
CA PHE A 134 -2.09 -22.85 -9.79
C PHE A 134 -2.40 -24.09 -8.93
N ARG A 135 -1.67 -24.24 -7.80
CA ARG A 135 -1.89 -25.38 -6.88
C ARG A 135 -3.22 -25.30 -6.15
N ALA A 136 -3.67 -24.09 -5.79
CA ALA A 136 -4.96 -23.91 -5.11
C ALA A 136 -6.17 -24.19 -6.01
N TYR A 137 -6.05 -23.91 -7.32
CA TYR A 137 -7.16 -24.00 -8.26
C TYR A 137 -6.82 -24.80 -9.54
N PRO A 138 -6.31 -26.03 -9.46
CA PRO A 138 -5.75 -26.76 -10.60
C PRO A 138 -6.77 -26.98 -11.73
N ARG A 139 -8.06 -27.11 -11.41
CA ARG A 139 -9.13 -27.31 -12.41
C ARG A 139 -9.32 -26.10 -13.33
N LEU A 140 -9.07 -24.88 -12.83
CA LEU A 140 -9.19 -23.66 -13.66
C LEU A 140 -8.08 -23.54 -14.70
N PHE A 141 -6.98 -24.26 -14.50
CA PHE A 141 -5.83 -24.26 -15.39
C PHE A 141 -5.72 -25.50 -16.28
N ALA A 142 -6.60 -26.49 -16.14
CA ALA A 142 -6.52 -27.73 -16.91
C ALA A 142 -6.74 -27.47 -18.42
N ASP A 143 -7.82 -26.76 -18.76
CA ASP A 143 -8.18 -26.35 -20.13
C ASP A 143 -8.58 -24.86 -20.13
N GLY A 144 -7.99 -24.08 -19.23
CA GLY A 144 -8.44 -22.73 -18.92
C GLY A 144 -7.82 -21.65 -19.80
N THR A 145 -8.61 -20.61 -20.04
CA THR A 145 -8.17 -19.37 -20.66
C THR A 145 -7.79 -18.34 -19.61
N VAL A 146 -6.65 -17.69 -19.79
CA VAL A 146 -6.15 -16.63 -18.92
C VAL A 146 -5.99 -15.35 -19.71
N SER A 147 -6.66 -14.29 -19.28
CA SER A 147 -6.48 -12.94 -19.80
C SER A 147 -5.69 -12.10 -18.81
N ALA A 148 -4.57 -11.55 -19.22
CA ALA A 148 -3.70 -10.74 -18.35
C ALA A 148 -3.50 -9.35 -18.94
N ILE A 149 -3.69 -8.32 -18.11
CA ILE A 149 -3.40 -6.94 -18.47
C ILE A 149 -2.43 -6.30 -17.46
N SER A 150 -1.62 -5.36 -17.94
CA SER A 150 -0.76 -4.58 -17.05
C SER A 150 -0.80 -3.09 -17.37
N SER A 151 -0.39 -2.27 -16.40
CA SER A 151 -0.02 -0.89 -16.68
C SER A 151 1.17 -0.85 -17.66
N TYR A 152 1.39 0.30 -18.30
CA TYR A 152 2.52 0.49 -19.21
C TYR A 152 3.89 0.55 -18.50
N SER A 153 3.93 0.58 -17.18
CA SER A 153 5.17 0.63 -16.41
C SER A 153 5.98 -0.66 -16.58
N PRO A 154 7.29 -0.59 -16.94
CA PRO A 154 8.09 -1.79 -17.22
C PRO A 154 8.05 -2.83 -16.10
N ARG A 155 8.08 -2.42 -14.83
CA ARG A 155 7.99 -3.33 -13.69
C ARG A 155 6.67 -4.09 -13.60
N CYS A 156 5.55 -3.46 -14.01
CA CYS A 156 4.24 -4.13 -14.04
C CYS A 156 4.15 -5.08 -15.22
N VAL A 157 4.67 -4.69 -16.38
CA VAL A 157 4.76 -5.54 -17.58
C VAL A 157 5.60 -6.78 -17.27
N MET A 158 6.78 -6.62 -16.67
CA MET A 158 7.62 -7.74 -16.27
C MET A 158 6.97 -8.61 -15.20
N SER A 159 6.29 -8.02 -14.21
CA SER A 159 5.55 -8.78 -13.20
C SER A 159 4.46 -9.65 -13.84
N MET A 160 3.71 -9.10 -14.80
CA MET A 160 2.74 -9.85 -15.59
C MET A 160 3.41 -11.03 -16.31
N TYR A 161 4.51 -10.80 -17.01
CA TYR A 161 5.18 -11.87 -17.77
C TYR A 161 5.80 -12.93 -16.86
N GLU A 162 6.41 -12.56 -15.73
CA GLU A 162 6.93 -13.55 -14.77
C GLU A 162 5.83 -14.44 -14.19
N PHE A 163 4.65 -13.85 -13.92
CA PHE A 163 3.49 -14.57 -13.44
C PHE A 163 2.93 -15.51 -14.53
N THR A 164 2.62 -14.98 -15.71
CA THR A 164 2.01 -15.75 -16.81
C THR A 164 2.95 -16.80 -17.36
N HIS A 165 4.25 -16.51 -17.49
CA HIS A 165 5.25 -17.46 -17.91
C HIS A 165 5.41 -18.61 -16.90
N GLN A 166 5.26 -18.34 -15.60
CA GLN A 166 5.24 -19.41 -14.59
C GLN A 166 4.01 -20.30 -14.75
N LEU A 167 2.84 -19.75 -15.09
CA LEU A 167 1.64 -20.56 -15.37
C LEU A 167 1.85 -21.46 -16.59
N ASP A 168 2.39 -20.92 -17.68
CA ASP A 168 2.74 -21.67 -18.91
C ASP A 168 3.73 -22.82 -18.63
N ARG A 169 4.73 -22.57 -17.79
CA ARG A 169 5.69 -23.61 -17.35
C ARG A 169 5.04 -24.73 -16.53
N LEU A 170 3.99 -24.43 -15.77
CA LEU A 170 3.27 -25.41 -14.96
C LEU A 170 2.27 -26.21 -15.78
N ASN A 171 1.63 -25.58 -16.76
CA ASN A 171 0.75 -26.22 -17.74
C ASN A 171 0.75 -25.44 -19.07
N ASN A 172 1.42 -25.97 -20.08
CA ASN A 172 1.53 -25.36 -21.40
C ASN A 172 0.26 -25.47 -22.25
N SER A 173 -0.80 -26.11 -21.74
CA SER A 173 -2.13 -26.12 -22.38
C SER A 173 -2.98 -24.90 -22.03
N VAL A 174 -2.52 -24.05 -21.11
CA VAL A 174 -3.23 -22.82 -20.74
C VAL A 174 -3.18 -21.82 -21.91
N GLU A 175 -4.35 -21.39 -22.37
CA GLU A 175 -4.44 -20.33 -23.38
C GLU A 175 -4.24 -18.96 -22.74
N LEU A 176 -3.11 -18.31 -23.05
CA LEU A 176 -2.70 -17.02 -22.46
C LEU A 176 -2.91 -15.87 -23.45
N THR A 177 -3.71 -14.88 -23.05
CA THR A 177 -3.80 -13.59 -23.75
C THR A 177 -3.21 -12.48 -22.86
N THR A 178 -2.24 -11.73 -23.37
CA THR A 178 -1.61 -10.65 -22.62
C THR A 178 -1.79 -9.30 -23.31
N SER A 179 -1.92 -8.23 -22.51
CA SER A 179 -2.02 -6.87 -23.00
C SER A 179 -1.37 -5.89 -22.01
N SER A 180 -0.59 -4.98 -22.56
CA SER A 180 -0.01 -3.87 -21.81
C SER A 180 -0.20 -2.55 -22.55
N GLY A 181 0.09 -1.44 -21.88
CA GLY A 181 0.07 -0.12 -22.53
C GLY A 181 -0.88 0.88 -21.89
N ARG A 182 -0.89 2.10 -22.45
CA ARG A 182 -1.66 3.23 -21.90
C ARG A 182 -3.18 3.02 -21.95
N ARG A 183 -3.68 2.19 -22.85
CA ARG A 183 -5.10 1.83 -22.92
C ARG A 183 -5.63 1.18 -21.65
N ASN A 184 -4.75 0.56 -20.85
CA ASN A 184 -5.10 -0.07 -19.57
C ASN A 184 -5.03 0.92 -18.40
N SER A 185 -4.69 2.21 -18.64
CA SER A 185 -4.53 3.20 -17.56
C SER A 185 -5.79 3.44 -16.74
N PRO A 186 -7.01 3.47 -17.31
CA PRO A 186 -8.22 3.64 -16.48
C PRO A 186 -8.36 2.58 -15.38
N LEU A 187 -7.93 1.34 -15.65
CA LEU A 187 -7.95 0.25 -14.67
C LEU A 187 -6.67 0.18 -13.82
N MET A 188 -5.48 0.36 -14.44
CA MET A 188 -4.19 0.03 -13.80
C MET A 188 -3.41 1.24 -13.29
N ARG A 189 -3.73 2.45 -13.74
CA ARG A 189 -3.14 3.72 -13.32
C ARG A 189 -4.19 4.84 -13.26
N PRO A 190 -5.32 4.63 -12.59
CA PRO A 190 -6.38 5.65 -12.54
C PRO A 190 -5.88 6.96 -11.92
N PHE A 191 -4.90 6.92 -11.03
CA PHE A 191 -4.26 8.07 -10.40
C PHE A 191 -3.53 9.03 -11.37
N ASP A 192 -3.32 8.63 -12.64
CA ASP A 192 -2.74 9.49 -13.69
C ASP A 192 -3.81 10.08 -14.60
N VAL A 193 -5.01 9.48 -14.66
CA VAL A 193 -5.98 9.78 -15.74
C VAL A 193 -7.35 10.23 -15.22
N VAL A 194 -7.71 9.97 -13.96
CA VAL A 194 -8.95 10.47 -13.37
C VAL A 194 -8.74 11.93 -12.96
N THR A 195 -9.38 12.83 -13.70
CA THR A 195 -9.15 14.28 -13.59
C THR A 195 -9.49 14.82 -12.20
N GLU A 196 -10.60 14.40 -11.63
CA GLU A 196 -11.08 14.82 -10.31
C GLU A 196 -10.04 14.56 -9.22
N TYR A 197 -9.45 13.36 -9.23
CA TYR A 197 -8.37 13.02 -8.32
C TYR A 197 -7.09 13.83 -8.60
N VAL A 198 -6.70 13.95 -9.85
CA VAL A 198 -5.47 14.68 -10.23
C VAL A 198 -5.56 16.14 -9.79
N ASP A 199 -6.72 16.76 -9.94
CA ASP A 199 -6.96 18.15 -9.53
C ASP A 199 -7.01 18.28 -8.01
N TRP A 200 -7.69 17.36 -7.32
CA TRP A 200 -7.68 17.28 -5.85
C TRP A 200 -6.26 17.08 -5.30
N TYR A 201 -5.48 16.16 -5.88
CA TYR A 201 -4.11 15.93 -5.43
C TYR A 201 -3.22 17.18 -5.59
N LYS A 202 -3.40 17.92 -6.69
CA LYS A 202 -2.69 19.19 -6.96
C LYS A 202 -3.16 20.34 -6.07
N SER A 203 -4.40 20.33 -5.58
CA SER A 203 -4.91 21.36 -4.64
C SER A 203 -4.14 21.33 -3.32
N ARG A 204 -3.54 20.17 -3.00
CA ARG A 204 -2.75 19.94 -1.76
C ARG A 204 -3.53 20.10 -0.46
N GLU A 205 -4.84 19.93 -0.48
CA GLU A 205 -5.67 19.96 0.73
C GLU A 205 -5.21 18.93 1.78
N TRP A 206 -4.72 17.77 1.33
CA TRP A 206 -4.16 16.74 2.17
C TRP A 206 -2.83 17.14 2.84
N LYS A 207 -2.15 18.18 2.31
CA LYS A 207 -0.77 18.48 2.71
C LYS A 207 -0.69 19.18 4.07
N ALA A 208 -1.61 20.07 4.40
CA ALA A 208 -1.57 20.82 5.65
C ALA A 208 -1.64 19.89 6.89
N PRO A 209 -2.60 18.96 7.01
CA PRO A 209 -2.63 18.01 8.12
C PRO A 209 -1.41 17.05 8.10
N TYR A 210 -0.91 16.67 6.92
CA TYR A 210 0.30 15.86 6.82
C TYR A 210 1.52 16.62 7.33
N ASP A 211 1.74 17.86 6.90
CA ASP A 211 2.90 18.66 7.30
C ASP A 211 2.91 18.89 8.82
N MET A 212 1.76 19.20 9.41
CA MET A 212 1.63 19.36 10.85
C MET A 212 2.01 18.07 11.60
N TYR A 213 1.54 16.92 11.15
CA TYR A 213 1.90 15.64 11.72
C TYR A 213 3.40 15.34 11.54
N PHE A 214 3.95 15.55 10.35
CA PHE A 214 5.35 15.33 10.04
C PHE A 214 6.29 16.20 10.89
N GLU A 215 5.98 17.48 11.03
CA GLU A 215 6.80 18.43 11.82
C GLU A 215 6.83 18.08 13.31
N THR A 216 5.75 17.52 13.84
CA THR A 216 5.66 17.14 15.26
C THR A 216 6.20 15.73 15.54
N THR A 217 6.15 14.83 14.55
CA THR A 217 6.42 13.40 14.73
C THR A 217 7.81 13.00 14.21
N ALA A 218 8.24 13.52 13.04
CA ALA A 218 9.50 13.11 12.44
C ALA A 218 10.71 13.54 13.30
N PRO A 219 11.59 12.58 13.71
CA PRO A 219 12.71 12.85 14.58
C PRO A 219 13.81 13.66 13.88
N THR A 220 14.62 14.37 14.65
CA THR A 220 15.83 15.05 14.17
C THR A 220 17.10 14.39 14.69
N ALA A 221 17.01 13.59 15.73
CA ALA A 221 18.16 12.99 16.41
C ALA A 221 19.01 12.08 15.50
N PRO A 222 18.43 11.24 14.58
CA PRO A 222 19.25 10.44 13.68
C PRO A 222 20.25 11.29 12.88
N ALA A 223 19.80 12.37 12.22
CA ALA A 223 20.70 13.26 11.46
C ALA A 223 21.79 13.87 12.32
N ARG A 224 21.49 14.19 13.58
CA ARG A 224 22.47 14.79 14.51
C ARG A 224 23.55 13.80 14.93
N ARG A 225 23.26 12.50 14.91
CA ARG A 225 24.26 11.44 15.16
C ARG A 225 25.27 11.28 14.02
N LEU A 226 24.94 11.76 12.83
CA LEU A 226 25.80 11.68 11.64
C LEU A 226 26.84 12.79 11.59
N ILE A 227 26.68 13.87 12.36
CA ILE A 227 27.44 15.12 12.27
C ILE A 227 28.05 15.47 13.64
N THR A 228 29.31 15.93 13.62
CA THR A 228 30.07 16.21 14.85
C THR A 228 29.57 17.43 15.59
N ASP A 229 29.06 18.46 14.89
CA ASP A 229 28.39 19.62 15.47
C ASP A 229 26.88 19.48 15.39
N PRO A 230 26.17 19.30 16.53
CA PRO A 230 24.70 19.19 16.52
C PRO A 230 23.97 20.41 15.95
N ASN A 231 24.62 21.56 15.87
CA ASN A 231 24.05 22.80 15.33
C ASN A 231 24.32 23.00 13.83
N TYR A 232 25.06 22.08 13.19
CA TYR A 232 25.37 22.14 11.76
C TYR A 232 24.11 22.11 10.88
N LEU A 233 23.06 21.42 11.32
CA LEU A 233 21.78 21.35 10.66
C LEU A 233 20.69 22.07 11.48
N SER A 234 19.89 22.91 10.82
CA SER A 234 18.62 23.37 11.40
C SER A 234 17.67 22.18 11.65
N ASN A 235 16.63 22.36 12.46
CA ASN A 235 15.64 21.29 12.69
C ASN A 235 14.95 20.84 11.39
N SER A 236 14.62 21.76 10.50
CA SER A 236 14.02 21.44 9.21
C SER A 236 14.98 20.61 8.34
N MET A 237 16.25 21.04 8.22
CA MET A 237 17.26 20.28 7.46
C MET A 237 17.50 18.90 8.08
N ALA A 238 17.55 18.80 9.40
CA ALA A 238 17.75 17.53 10.09
C ALA A 238 16.58 16.55 9.78
N ARG A 239 15.31 17.00 9.82
CA ARG A 239 14.16 16.16 9.45
C ARG A 239 14.22 15.72 8.00
N GLU A 240 14.60 16.61 7.08
CA GLU A 240 14.73 16.27 5.66
C GLU A 240 15.81 15.20 5.44
N VAL A 241 16.97 15.33 6.10
CA VAL A 241 18.05 14.32 6.03
C VAL A 241 17.56 12.98 6.56
N VAL A 242 16.95 12.96 7.76
CA VAL A 242 16.41 11.73 8.36
C VAL A 242 15.34 11.09 7.47
N TRP A 243 14.47 11.89 6.89
CA TRP A 243 13.44 11.39 5.98
C TRP A 243 14.01 10.70 4.74
N ASN A 244 15.01 11.33 4.10
CA ASN A 244 15.67 10.76 2.95
C ASN A 244 16.51 9.52 3.32
N GLU A 245 17.21 9.54 4.48
CA GLU A 245 17.90 8.38 5.04
C GLU A 245 16.93 7.20 5.24
N TYR A 246 15.81 7.44 5.92
CA TYR A 246 14.78 6.42 6.12
C TYR A 246 14.27 5.86 4.78
N LYS A 247 13.99 6.70 3.79
CA LYS A 247 13.55 6.27 2.45
C LYS A 247 14.57 5.42 1.71
N VAL A 248 15.87 5.70 1.89
CA VAL A 248 16.94 4.87 1.30
C VAL A 248 17.01 3.52 2.01
N LEU A 249 17.09 3.54 3.35
CA LEU A 249 17.33 2.31 4.13
C LEU A 249 16.11 1.39 4.15
N SER A 250 14.90 1.92 4.36
CA SER A 250 13.65 1.14 4.30
C SER A 250 13.34 0.57 2.92
N GLY A 251 13.95 1.12 1.86
CA GLY A 251 13.82 0.60 0.49
C GLY A 251 14.74 -0.57 0.15
N MET A 252 15.76 -0.85 0.97
CA MET A 252 16.76 -1.89 0.69
C MET A 252 16.18 -3.31 0.64
N PRO A 253 15.25 -3.72 1.52
CA PRO A 253 14.65 -5.07 1.42
C PRO A 253 13.98 -5.33 0.08
N ALA A 254 13.35 -4.33 -0.54
CA ALA A 254 12.76 -4.44 -1.88
C ALA A 254 13.81 -4.59 -3.00
N MET A 255 15.08 -4.39 -2.71
CA MET A 255 16.21 -4.65 -3.61
C MET A 255 16.90 -6.00 -3.33
N GLY A 256 16.29 -6.86 -2.50
CA GLY A 256 16.91 -8.10 -2.03
C GLY A 256 18.15 -7.87 -1.15
N LEU A 257 18.24 -6.71 -0.48
CA LEU A 257 19.35 -6.36 0.40
C LEU A 257 18.93 -6.47 1.86
N SER A 258 19.75 -7.12 2.66
CA SER A 258 19.58 -7.13 4.12
C SER A 258 20.08 -5.83 4.72
N ILE A 259 19.35 -5.29 5.68
CA ILE A 259 19.71 -4.11 6.45
C ILE A 259 19.30 -4.28 7.91
N ASP A 260 20.18 -3.90 8.82
CA ASP A 260 19.88 -3.76 10.25
C ASP A 260 19.58 -2.28 10.55
N LEU A 261 18.29 -1.93 10.53
CA LEU A 261 17.82 -0.57 10.74
C LEU A 261 18.09 -0.07 12.17
N SER A 262 18.29 -0.97 13.14
CA SER A 262 18.58 -0.60 14.54
C SER A 262 19.93 0.11 14.73
N LYS A 263 20.83 -0.02 13.75
CA LYS A 263 22.10 0.72 13.72
C LYS A 263 21.94 2.22 13.45
N TYR A 264 20.84 2.59 12.80
CA TYR A 264 20.57 3.95 12.34
C TYR A 264 19.48 4.64 13.15
N PHE A 265 18.49 3.89 13.61
CA PHE A 265 17.30 4.40 14.29
C PHE A 265 16.98 3.60 15.54
N THR A 266 16.44 4.25 16.57
CA THR A 266 15.76 3.53 17.66
C THR A 266 14.42 3.02 17.18
N THR A 267 13.78 2.14 17.95
CA THR A 267 12.43 1.61 17.63
C THR A 267 11.41 2.75 17.53
N GLU A 268 11.48 3.73 18.44
CA GLU A 268 10.57 4.88 18.45
C GLU A 268 10.78 5.76 17.22
N GLU A 269 12.03 6.00 16.82
CA GLU A 269 12.37 6.78 15.64
C GLU A 269 11.89 6.11 14.35
N LEU A 270 12.04 4.78 14.24
CA LEU A 270 11.53 4.01 13.10
C LEU A 270 10.02 4.06 13.02
N ASN A 271 9.33 3.85 14.14
CA ASN A 271 7.87 3.90 14.19
C ASN A 271 7.35 5.30 13.84
N ALA A 272 8.00 6.35 14.31
CA ALA A 272 7.65 7.72 13.97
C ALA A 272 7.83 8.01 12.46
N LEU A 273 8.92 7.56 11.85
CA LEU A 273 9.18 7.74 10.42
C LEU A 273 8.22 6.94 9.56
N TRP A 274 8.00 5.67 9.91
CA TRP A 274 7.01 4.85 9.21
C TRP A 274 5.61 5.44 9.34
N SER A 275 5.19 5.90 10.52
CA SER A 275 3.86 6.49 10.71
C SER A 275 3.63 7.73 9.83
N CYS A 276 4.67 8.54 9.61
CA CYS A 276 4.61 9.66 8.66
C CYS A 276 4.40 9.16 7.21
N GLN A 277 5.10 8.10 6.79
CA GLN A 277 4.90 7.52 5.46
C GLN A 277 3.51 6.89 5.33
N ASN A 278 3.09 6.14 6.33
CA ASN A 278 1.79 5.50 6.40
C ASN A 278 0.65 6.53 6.30
N LEU A 279 0.74 7.62 7.06
CA LEU A 279 -0.23 8.72 7.00
C LEU A 279 -0.27 9.35 5.61
N GLN A 280 0.87 9.57 4.95
CA GLN A 280 0.88 10.09 3.59
C GLN A 280 0.12 9.16 2.63
N HIS A 281 0.38 7.85 2.68
CA HIS A 281 -0.34 6.87 1.87
C HIS A 281 -1.84 6.88 2.17
N TYR A 282 -2.22 6.87 3.45
CA TYR A 282 -3.61 6.94 3.89
C TYR A 282 -4.32 8.16 3.30
N LEU A 283 -3.76 9.37 3.48
CA LEU A 283 -4.37 10.62 3.03
C LEU A 283 -4.55 10.70 1.51
N VAL A 284 -3.58 10.18 0.74
CA VAL A 284 -3.58 10.37 -0.73
C VAL A 284 -4.05 9.15 -1.52
N ARG A 285 -4.35 8.01 -0.86
CA ARG A 285 -4.71 6.76 -1.56
C ARG A 285 -5.97 6.10 -1.03
N THR A 286 -6.59 6.62 0.02
CA THR A 286 -7.82 6.06 0.60
C THR A 286 -8.90 7.13 0.76
N ALA A 287 -10.15 6.70 0.95
CA ALA A 287 -11.20 7.60 1.40
C ALA A 287 -10.89 8.06 2.82
N THR A 288 -10.96 9.35 3.04
CA THR A 288 -10.73 10.00 4.34
C THR A 288 -11.80 11.04 4.63
N THR A 289 -11.78 11.61 5.81
CA THR A 289 -12.66 12.76 6.15
C THR A 289 -12.33 14.02 5.35
N LEU A 290 -11.16 14.09 4.69
CA LEU A 290 -10.81 15.20 3.80
C LEU A 290 -11.45 15.05 2.42
N SER A 291 -11.45 13.82 1.87
CA SER A 291 -11.98 13.55 0.53
C SER A 291 -12.18 12.06 0.30
N SER A 292 -13.17 11.71 -0.51
CA SER A 292 -13.36 10.36 -1.06
C SER A 292 -12.66 10.16 -2.41
N GLU A 293 -12.19 11.24 -3.08
CA GLU A 293 -11.58 11.17 -4.41
C GLU A 293 -10.46 10.13 -4.52
N PRO A 294 -9.56 9.97 -3.52
CA PRO A 294 -8.52 8.96 -3.61
C PRO A 294 -9.03 7.52 -3.74
N ALA A 295 -10.20 7.21 -3.20
CA ALA A 295 -10.80 5.88 -3.35
C ALA A 295 -11.63 5.78 -4.63
N LEU A 296 -12.33 6.85 -5.02
CA LEU A 296 -13.23 6.88 -6.19
C LEU A 296 -12.50 6.64 -7.51
N ILE A 297 -11.19 6.89 -7.60
CA ILE A 297 -10.41 6.55 -8.80
C ILE A 297 -10.46 5.05 -9.17
N ALA A 298 -10.77 4.17 -8.22
CA ALA A 298 -10.87 2.74 -8.45
C ALA A 298 -12.25 2.28 -8.96
N SER A 299 -13.20 3.21 -9.19
CA SER A 299 -14.57 2.86 -9.56
C SER A 299 -14.67 2.05 -10.85
N GLU A 300 -13.93 2.44 -11.90
CA GLU A 300 -13.87 1.68 -13.16
C GLU A 300 -13.30 0.28 -12.97
N LEU A 301 -12.28 0.13 -12.10
CA LEU A 301 -11.71 -1.18 -11.80
C LEU A 301 -12.70 -2.04 -11.02
N LEU A 302 -13.40 -1.49 -10.03
CA LEU A 302 -14.42 -2.22 -9.28
C LEU A 302 -15.58 -2.65 -10.18
N LEU A 303 -16.08 -1.75 -11.05
CA LEU A 303 -17.11 -2.09 -12.05
C LEU A 303 -16.62 -3.19 -13.00
N ASN A 304 -15.36 -3.14 -13.42
CA ASN A 304 -14.77 -4.18 -14.27
C ASN A 304 -14.70 -5.54 -13.54
N LEU A 305 -14.41 -5.59 -12.24
CA LEU A 305 -14.45 -6.83 -11.45
C LEU A 305 -15.87 -7.41 -11.39
N ILE A 306 -16.88 -6.57 -11.15
CA ILE A 306 -18.28 -6.98 -11.12
C ILE A 306 -18.71 -7.57 -12.49
N ASN A 307 -18.51 -6.80 -13.57
CA ASN A 307 -18.93 -7.16 -14.91
C ASN A 307 -18.25 -8.44 -15.42
N THR A 308 -16.95 -8.60 -15.12
CA THR A 308 -16.23 -9.82 -15.53
C THR A 308 -16.68 -11.05 -14.76
N THR A 309 -17.15 -10.89 -13.52
CA THR A 309 -17.71 -11.97 -12.72
C THR A 309 -19.11 -12.35 -13.24
N ASP A 310 -19.97 -11.37 -13.53
CA ASP A 310 -21.28 -11.61 -14.16
C ASP A 310 -21.10 -12.34 -15.51
N ALA A 311 -20.16 -11.88 -16.34
CA ALA A 311 -19.85 -12.52 -17.62
C ALA A 311 -19.31 -13.97 -17.45
N ALA A 312 -18.55 -14.25 -16.40
CA ALA A 312 -18.06 -15.60 -16.10
C ALA A 312 -19.21 -16.55 -15.72
N ILE A 313 -20.20 -16.06 -14.96
CA ILE A 313 -21.43 -16.83 -14.64
C ILE A 313 -22.22 -17.18 -15.92
N GLU A 314 -22.23 -16.26 -16.88
CA GLU A 314 -22.88 -16.46 -18.18
C GLU A 314 -22.04 -17.29 -19.17
N GLY A 315 -20.82 -17.72 -18.78
CA GLY A 315 -19.92 -18.47 -19.67
C GLY A 315 -19.30 -17.64 -20.80
N LYS A 316 -19.23 -16.31 -20.64
CA LYS A 316 -18.79 -15.36 -21.68
C LYS A 316 -17.40 -14.76 -21.40
N ASN A 317 -16.64 -15.28 -20.45
CA ASN A 317 -15.34 -14.73 -20.07
C ASN A 317 -14.25 -15.79 -20.01
N ALA A 318 -12.98 -15.35 -19.98
CA ALA A 318 -11.87 -16.21 -19.63
C ALA A 318 -12.06 -16.79 -18.21
N ASN A 319 -11.45 -17.94 -17.93
CA ASN A 319 -11.53 -18.55 -16.60
C ASN A 319 -10.78 -17.74 -15.54
N ILE A 320 -9.77 -16.97 -15.96
CA ILE A 320 -8.93 -16.18 -15.06
C ILE A 320 -8.61 -14.83 -15.69
N ASN A 321 -8.88 -13.76 -14.95
CA ASN A 321 -8.48 -12.40 -15.32
C ASN A 321 -7.42 -11.89 -14.37
N LEU A 322 -6.22 -11.63 -14.88
CA LEU A 322 -5.07 -11.12 -14.16
C LEU A 322 -4.85 -9.64 -14.48
N ARG A 323 -4.61 -8.82 -13.45
CA ARG A 323 -4.36 -7.38 -13.60
C ARG A 323 -3.15 -6.98 -12.77
N PHE A 324 -2.17 -6.32 -13.43
CA PHE A 324 -0.89 -5.94 -12.80
C PHE A 324 -0.71 -4.43 -12.79
N GLY A 325 -0.79 -3.86 -11.61
CA GLY A 325 -0.71 -2.43 -11.36
C GLY A 325 0.31 -2.08 -10.26
N HIS A 326 -0.10 -1.18 -9.40
CA HIS A 326 0.71 -0.53 -8.39
C HIS A 326 0.05 -0.61 -7.01
N ALA A 327 0.77 -0.20 -5.94
CA ALA A 327 0.15 0.03 -4.64
C ALA A 327 -0.98 1.08 -4.77
N GLU A 328 -0.76 2.08 -5.60
CA GLU A 328 -1.70 3.15 -5.96
C GLU A 328 -2.91 2.68 -6.81
N THR A 329 -2.90 1.43 -7.25
CA THR A 329 -4.07 0.76 -7.86
C THR A 329 -4.88 0.02 -6.80
N LEU A 330 -4.17 -0.69 -5.90
CA LEU A 330 -4.79 -1.54 -4.87
C LEU A 330 -5.37 -0.75 -3.71
N MET A 331 -4.61 0.20 -3.11
CA MET A 331 -5.10 0.95 -1.95
C MET A 331 -6.45 1.65 -2.21
N PRO A 332 -6.64 2.38 -3.34
CA PRO A 332 -7.94 2.94 -3.69
C PRO A 332 -9.05 1.90 -3.81
N LEU A 333 -8.79 0.78 -4.49
CA LEU A 333 -9.76 -0.29 -4.68
C LEU A 333 -10.22 -0.90 -3.35
N LEU A 334 -9.27 -1.26 -2.49
CA LEU A 334 -9.54 -1.85 -1.18
C LEU A 334 -10.29 -0.89 -0.25
N SER A 335 -9.94 0.41 -0.32
CA SER A 335 -10.64 1.47 0.40
C SER A 335 -12.05 1.70 -0.13
N LEU A 336 -12.26 1.73 -1.46
CA LEU A 336 -13.57 1.87 -2.09
C LEU A 336 -14.51 0.73 -1.70
N MET A 337 -14.00 -0.51 -1.72
CA MET A 337 -14.71 -1.70 -1.28
C MET A 337 -14.95 -1.75 0.25
N ARG A 338 -14.37 -0.84 1.01
CA ARG A 338 -14.38 -0.82 2.48
C ARG A 338 -13.95 -2.16 3.08
N LEU A 339 -12.96 -2.78 2.44
CA LEU A 339 -12.48 -4.08 2.87
C LEU A 339 -11.89 -4.00 4.28
N ARG A 340 -12.15 -5.02 5.10
CA ARG A 340 -11.70 -5.05 6.50
C ARG A 340 -10.18 -4.84 6.60
N GLY A 341 -9.74 -3.92 7.48
CA GLY A 341 -8.34 -3.52 7.64
C GLY A 341 -7.81 -2.53 6.59
N CYS A 342 -8.57 -2.29 5.50
CA CYS A 342 -8.17 -1.39 4.42
C CYS A 342 -8.99 -0.08 4.38
N TYR A 343 -9.98 0.06 5.23
CA TYR A 343 -10.85 1.21 5.33
C TYR A 343 -10.89 1.70 6.78
N TYR A 344 -10.58 2.97 6.99
CA TYR A 344 -10.63 3.62 8.28
C TYR A 344 -11.01 5.10 8.10
N MET A 345 -11.95 5.60 8.87
CA MET A 345 -12.40 7.00 8.80
C MET A 345 -12.18 7.66 10.15
N THR A 346 -11.35 8.70 10.18
CA THR A 346 -11.04 9.45 11.40
C THR A 346 -10.71 10.90 11.10
N ASN A 347 -11.00 11.78 12.06
CA ASN A 347 -10.46 13.16 12.10
C ASN A 347 -9.17 13.24 12.95
N TYR A 348 -8.78 12.15 13.59
CA TYR A 348 -7.60 12.05 14.46
C TYR A 348 -6.50 11.31 13.70
N PHE A 349 -5.75 12.05 12.88
CA PHE A 349 -4.74 11.47 11.98
C PHE A 349 -3.55 10.82 12.70
N ASP A 350 -3.32 11.18 13.95
CA ASP A 350 -2.36 10.53 14.86
C ASP A 350 -2.74 9.08 15.22
N THR A 351 -4.02 8.70 15.08
CA THR A 351 -4.49 7.34 15.33
C THR A 351 -4.38 6.41 14.11
N VAL A 352 -4.10 6.96 12.91
CA VAL A 352 -4.10 6.17 11.66
C VAL A 352 -3.18 4.97 11.73
N ALA A 353 -1.97 5.13 12.28
CA ALA A 353 -1.00 4.05 12.38
C ALA A 353 -1.46 2.86 13.25
N LEU A 354 -2.45 3.06 14.12
CA LEU A 354 -3.02 1.98 14.95
C LEU A 354 -4.03 1.12 14.18
N HIS A 355 -4.70 1.68 13.18
CA HIS A 355 -5.87 1.07 12.54
C HIS A 355 -5.68 0.75 11.06
N TRP A 356 -4.82 1.49 10.37
CA TRP A 356 -4.54 1.33 8.95
C TRP A 356 -3.03 1.26 8.74
N LYS A 357 -2.55 0.18 8.11
CA LYS A 357 -1.12 -0.14 8.02
C LYS A 357 -0.78 -0.54 6.60
N ASP A 358 -0.02 0.29 5.92
CA ASP A 358 0.35 0.09 4.52
C ASP A 358 1.17 -1.19 4.29
N PHE A 359 1.96 -1.61 5.28
CA PHE A 359 2.77 -2.83 5.20
C PHE A 359 1.93 -4.12 5.23
N ASP A 360 0.77 -4.13 5.90
CA ASP A 360 -0.16 -5.26 5.90
C ASP A 360 -0.96 -5.33 4.60
N ILE A 361 -1.30 -4.15 4.06
CA ILE A 361 -2.23 -4.02 2.95
C ILE A 361 -1.52 -4.21 1.61
N VAL A 362 -0.41 -3.51 1.40
CA VAL A 362 0.25 -3.45 0.10
C VAL A 362 1.77 -3.66 0.17
N PRO A 363 2.28 -4.78 0.73
CA PRO A 363 3.69 -5.15 0.58
C PRO A 363 4.06 -5.27 -0.91
N MET A 364 5.33 -5.46 -1.27
CA MET A 364 5.71 -5.79 -2.64
C MET A 364 4.97 -7.04 -3.11
N GLY A 365 4.55 -7.10 -4.37
CA GLY A 365 3.77 -8.23 -4.89
C GLY A 365 2.35 -8.36 -4.34
N ALA A 366 1.88 -7.41 -3.51
CA ALA A 366 0.53 -7.46 -2.92
C ALA A 366 -0.54 -7.73 -3.97
N ASN A 367 -1.56 -8.51 -3.59
CA ASN A 367 -2.63 -8.84 -4.52
C ASN A 367 -3.97 -9.08 -3.82
N LEU A 368 -5.03 -8.78 -4.54
CA LEU A 368 -6.39 -9.16 -4.23
C LEU A 368 -6.83 -10.22 -5.22
N GLN A 369 -7.30 -11.36 -4.72
CA GLN A 369 -7.93 -12.41 -5.52
C GLN A 369 -9.41 -12.49 -5.14
N MET A 370 -10.29 -12.35 -6.12
CA MET A 370 -11.73 -12.56 -5.99
C MET A 370 -12.06 -13.86 -6.72
N VAL A 371 -12.33 -14.91 -5.97
CA VAL A 371 -12.55 -16.25 -6.49
C VAL A 371 -14.03 -16.57 -6.46
N LEU A 372 -14.60 -16.87 -7.64
CA LEU A 372 -15.98 -17.30 -7.79
C LEU A 372 -16.06 -18.83 -7.68
N PHE A 373 -16.93 -19.28 -6.81
CA PHE A 373 -17.23 -20.70 -6.61
C PHE A 373 -18.66 -21.00 -7.02
N LYS A 374 -18.84 -22.20 -7.59
CA LYS A 374 -20.16 -22.81 -7.83
C LYS A 374 -20.42 -23.84 -6.74
N THR A 375 -21.60 -23.82 -6.14
CA THR A 375 -22.05 -24.82 -5.16
C THR A 375 -22.58 -26.07 -5.86
N ASP A 376 -22.69 -27.18 -5.14
CA ASP A 376 -23.33 -28.41 -5.63
C ASP A 376 -24.79 -28.22 -6.05
N LYS A 377 -25.46 -27.17 -5.52
CA LYS A 377 -26.83 -26.80 -5.89
C LYS A 377 -26.91 -25.94 -7.13
N GLY A 378 -25.76 -25.48 -7.67
CA GLY A 378 -25.70 -24.63 -8.86
C GLY A 378 -25.67 -23.14 -8.57
N ASP A 379 -25.76 -22.70 -7.30
CA ASP A 379 -25.64 -21.32 -6.90
C ASP A 379 -24.18 -20.86 -6.92
N TYR A 380 -23.95 -19.54 -6.85
CA TYR A 380 -22.61 -18.96 -6.85
C TYR A 380 -22.31 -18.19 -5.57
N CYS A 381 -21.07 -18.30 -5.10
CA CYS A 381 -20.53 -17.46 -4.03
C CYS A 381 -19.12 -17.00 -4.36
N VAL A 382 -18.65 -15.94 -3.71
CA VAL A 382 -17.30 -15.40 -3.87
C VAL A 382 -16.54 -15.41 -2.57
N ARG A 383 -15.21 -15.57 -2.67
CA ARG A 383 -14.25 -15.35 -1.61
C ARG A 383 -13.22 -14.31 -2.05
N PHE A 384 -12.89 -13.41 -1.15
CA PHE A 384 -11.82 -12.44 -1.34
C PHE A 384 -10.60 -12.86 -0.53
N ASP A 385 -9.45 -12.94 -1.20
CA ASP A 385 -8.16 -13.21 -0.56
C ASP A 385 -7.24 -11.99 -0.77
N LEU A 386 -6.92 -11.29 0.32
CA LEU A 386 -5.92 -10.21 0.31
C LEU A 386 -4.57 -10.79 0.70
N ASN A 387 -3.59 -10.62 -0.18
CA ASN A 387 -2.26 -11.21 -0.01
C ASN A 387 -2.35 -12.72 0.31
N GLU A 388 -3.20 -13.43 -0.42
CA GLU A 388 -3.47 -14.89 -0.29
C GLU A 388 -4.04 -15.30 1.09
N ARG A 389 -4.68 -14.37 1.82
CA ARG A 389 -5.43 -14.64 3.05
C ARG A 389 -6.89 -14.27 2.86
N PRO A 390 -7.82 -15.18 3.16
CA PRO A 390 -9.23 -14.86 3.11
C PRO A 390 -9.59 -13.67 4.00
N VAL A 391 -10.40 -12.79 3.45
CA VAL A 391 -10.92 -11.62 4.17
C VAL A 391 -12.42 -11.50 3.93
N PRO A 392 -13.24 -11.32 4.99
CA PRO A 392 -14.67 -11.10 4.84
C PRO A 392 -14.93 -9.84 4.00
N LEU A 393 -15.85 -9.95 3.03
CA LEU A 393 -16.25 -8.81 2.20
C LEU A 393 -17.17 -7.86 2.97
N LEU A 394 -18.14 -8.41 3.69
CA LEU A 394 -19.18 -7.61 4.34
C LEU A 394 -18.68 -7.06 5.69
N PRO A 395 -18.89 -5.78 5.99
CA PRO A 395 -18.35 -5.15 7.20
C PRO A 395 -18.80 -5.81 8.52
N ASN A 396 -20.03 -6.35 8.55
CA ASN A 396 -20.66 -6.92 9.74
C ASN A 396 -20.73 -8.45 9.73
N SER A 397 -19.90 -9.10 8.94
CA SER A 397 -19.85 -10.57 8.82
C SER A 397 -18.42 -11.06 8.92
N ASP A 398 -18.21 -12.22 9.53
CA ASP A 398 -16.94 -12.93 9.53
C ASP A 398 -16.90 -14.05 8.46
N GLU A 399 -18.00 -14.20 7.70
CA GLU A 399 -18.10 -15.17 6.62
C GLU A 399 -17.18 -14.80 5.46
N ILE A 400 -16.32 -15.74 5.07
CA ILE A 400 -15.39 -15.56 3.95
C ILE A 400 -16.00 -15.95 2.60
N TYR A 401 -17.09 -16.70 2.59
CA TYR A 401 -17.85 -17.03 1.38
C TYR A 401 -19.17 -16.25 1.37
N THR A 402 -19.30 -15.32 0.44
CA THR A 402 -20.51 -14.48 0.31
C THR A 402 -21.29 -14.90 -0.94
N PRO A 403 -22.61 -15.18 -0.86
CA PRO A 403 -23.43 -15.40 -2.05
C PRO A 403 -23.22 -14.30 -3.09
N TRP A 404 -23.08 -14.66 -4.39
CA TRP A 404 -22.73 -13.67 -5.42
C TRP A 404 -23.71 -12.51 -5.50
N GLN A 405 -25.00 -12.78 -5.43
CA GLN A 405 -26.01 -11.71 -5.48
C GLN A 405 -25.79 -10.68 -4.35
N GLN A 406 -25.56 -11.14 -3.12
CA GLN A 406 -25.33 -10.28 -1.98
C GLN A 406 -23.99 -9.51 -2.11
N ALA A 407 -22.95 -10.20 -2.57
CA ALA A 407 -21.65 -9.56 -2.81
C ALA A 407 -21.77 -8.50 -3.92
N ARG A 408 -22.48 -8.80 -5.01
CA ARG A 408 -22.71 -7.89 -6.12
C ARG A 408 -23.45 -6.63 -5.67
N GLU A 409 -24.54 -6.79 -4.93
CA GLU A 409 -25.31 -5.67 -4.37
C GLU A 409 -24.43 -4.78 -3.51
N TYR A 410 -23.63 -5.38 -2.62
CA TYR A 410 -22.69 -4.63 -1.78
C TYR A 410 -21.66 -3.86 -2.60
N LEU A 411 -21.00 -4.52 -3.57
CA LEU A 411 -19.98 -3.90 -4.42
C LEU A 411 -20.56 -2.78 -5.30
N VAL A 412 -21.77 -2.95 -5.81
CA VAL A 412 -22.49 -1.90 -6.56
C VAL A 412 -22.78 -0.69 -5.66
N HIS A 413 -23.15 -0.90 -4.40
CA HIS A 413 -23.32 0.22 -3.45
C HIS A 413 -22.03 0.97 -3.12
N CYS A 414 -20.87 0.36 -3.33
CA CYS A 414 -19.58 1.04 -3.19
C CYS A 414 -19.26 1.96 -4.38
N LEU A 415 -19.93 1.79 -5.53
CA LEU A 415 -19.73 2.62 -6.71
C LEU A 415 -20.48 3.96 -6.61
N PRO A 416 -19.96 5.02 -7.25
CA PRO A 416 -20.72 6.26 -7.46
C PRO A 416 -22.03 5.99 -8.20
N LEU A 417 -23.08 6.74 -7.90
CA LEU A 417 -24.43 6.53 -8.46
C LEU A 417 -24.46 6.48 -9.98
N HIS A 418 -23.67 7.29 -10.66
CA HIS A 418 -23.62 7.33 -12.14
C HIS A 418 -22.96 6.10 -12.79
N LEU A 419 -22.26 5.26 -12.02
CA LEU A 419 -21.65 4.01 -12.48
C LEU A 419 -22.39 2.76 -11.99
N GLN A 420 -23.44 2.90 -11.20
CA GLN A 420 -24.24 1.77 -10.73
C GLN A 420 -25.08 1.23 -11.92
N PRO A 421 -24.94 -0.07 -12.25
CA PRO A 421 -25.64 -0.71 -13.34
C PRO A 421 -27.13 -0.91 -13.06
#